data_eb510ba29d98565b28e37d0f47d1085a
#
_entry.id   eb510ba29d98565b28e37d0f47d1085a
#
_cell.length_a   1.000
_cell.length_b   1.000
_cell.length_c   1.000
_cell.angle_alpha   90.00
_cell.angle_beta   90.00
_cell.angle_gamma   90.00
#
_symmetry.space_group_name_H-M   'P 1'
#
loop_
_entity.id
_entity.type
_entity.pdbx_description
1 polymer ?
#
loop_
_entity_poly.entity_id
_entity_poly.type
_entity_poly.pdbx_seq_one_letter_code
_entity_poly.pdbx_strand_id
1 'polypeptide(L)'
;MTGVILRISGMDCGACAVRIVRALQGLPGLREVSVSDTAGCARLTYDEMAVDLGEIARRVQRAGFDVPVGTAELRCPGADAGAEARLRAVFGVRSVARAGDTFTVTLWPVGTDTGALPAVLGPDAELTAQRGGEETLQGRTRQRLVRRLGLGVLLTALMLWRPPVFVQLVLAAAVLFGAGAALWRSTWRALRSGSLGPDAPGLLAALVLFAYSAYAAFAGLQPCFPALCGIACAQLAGKCAAQLVRGTLAAPVQRLRHLRPRTATVVRDGVQAQTDAGTLTPQDVVHILPGERIPVDGIVRSGVCTVDESALTGASRPVEKTVGDAVLAGTLDRAGSASATPTAVGDATVLQRTIAALQRAQTVRTPERERLERAASRMTALLIILAAGVGAVWLFRRQPGDLTRALTCACGVLAAACPGAAGQAAGVAALAGIGRAAERGELLMHGAEASAAQTACTVRRCGWLLLVYHAVCLPLAACGVIGPAAAAVLACGASGGVLLYALRRKETKGERP
;
A
#
# COMPACT_ATOMS: atom_id res chain seq x y z
N MET A 1 16.48 -15.60 15.41
CA MET A 1 15.76 -15.45 14.12
C MET A 1 14.65 -14.47 14.31
N THR A 2 14.67 -13.36 13.58
CA THR A 2 13.73 -12.25 13.74
C THR A 2 12.86 -12.11 12.51
N GLY A 3 11.54 -12.08 12.73
CA GLY A 3 10.54 -11.82 11.70
C GLY A 3 10.18 -10.33 11.66
N VAL A 4 10.41 -9.66 10.54
CA VAL A 4 10.22 -8.21 10.39
C VAL A 4 9.36 -7.89 9.18
N ILE A 5 8.54 -6.85 9.31
CA ILE A 5 7.80 -6.26 8.19
C ILE A 5 8.42 -4.93 7.83
N LEU A 6 9.13 -4.91 6.70
CA LEU A 6 9.77 -3.72 6.16
C LEU A 6 8.81 -3.00 5.20
N ARG A 7 8.54 -1.72 5.44
CA ARG A 7 7.75 -0.90 4.52
C ARG A 7 8.61 -0.45 3.35
N ILE A 8 8.05 -0.55 2.15
CA ILE A 8 8.75 -0.20 0.91
C ILE A 8 7.84 0.68 0.07
N SER A 9 8.35 1.82 -0.34
CA SER A 9 7.63 2.73 -1.21
C SER A 9 8.06 2.60 -2.68
N GLY A 10 7.13 2.94 -3.58
CA GLY A 10 7.39 2.87 -5.03
C GLY A 10 7.05 1.52 -5.67
N MET A 11 6.37 0.62 -4.97
CA MET A 11 5.82 -0.60 -5.54
C MET A 11 4.45 -0.33 -6.16
N ASP A 12 4.39 -0.25 -7.48
CA ASP A 12 3.16 0.07 -8.23
C ASP A 12 2.52 -1.17 -8.86
N CYS A 13 3.23 -2.30 -8.91
CA CYS A 13 2.77 -3.53 -9.56
C CYS A 13 3.50 -4.78 -9.04
N GLY A 14 2.95 -5.97 -9.31
CA GLY A 14 3.53 -7.25 -8.90
C GLY A 14 4.97 -7.51 -9.40
N ALA A 15 5.33 -6.98 -10.59
CA ALA A 15 6.70 -7.06 -11.09
C ALA A 15 7.72 -6.36 -10.17
N CYS A 16 7.32 -5.27 -9.53
CA CYS A 16 8.16 -4.58 -8.54
C CYS A 16 8.48 -5.49 -7.35
N ALA A 17 7.49 -6.23 -6.88
CA ALA A 17 7.68 -7.15 -5.76
C ALA A 17 8.58 -8.34 -6.13
N VAL A 18 8.45 -8.91 -7.34
CA VAL A 18 9.37 -9.95 -7.84
C VAL A 18 10.81 -9.44 -7.88
N ARG A 19 11.01 -8.20 -8.30
CA ARG A 19 12.34 -7.57 -8.34
C ARG A 19 12.95 -7.42 -6.96
N ILE A 20 12.16 -7.02 -5.95
CA ILE A 20 12.63 -6.92 -4.57
C ILE A 20 13.01 -8.30 -4.05
N VAL A 21 12.18 -9.33 -4.29
CA VAL A 21 12.51 -10.71 -3.91
C VAL A 21 13.84 -11.14 -4.53
N ARG A 22 14.04 -10.93 -5.83
CA ARG A 22 15.32 -11.25 -6.51
C ARG A 22 16.51 -10.47 -5.95
N ALA A 23 16.32 -9.19 -5.62
CA ALA A 23 17.39 -8.36 -5.05
C ALA A 23 17.81 -8.83 -3.65
N LEU A 24 16.88 -9.43 -2.92
CA LEU A 24 17.13 -9.96 -1.59
C LEU A 24 17.57 -11.43 -1.58
N GLN A 25 17.29 -12.18 -2.66
CA GLN A 25 17.76 -13.57 -2.81
C GLN A 25 19.29 -13.60 -2.80
N GLY A 26 19.87 -14.55 -2.07
CA GLY A 26 21.31 -14.72 -1.93
C GLY A 26 21.95 -13.88 -0.83
N LEU A 27 21.18 -13.15 -0.01
CA LEU A 27 21.71 -12.58 1.23
C LEU A 27 21.93 -13.69 2.27
N PRO A 28 23.15 -13.80 2.85
CA PRO A 28 23.40 -14.76 3.92
C PRO A 28 22.51 -14.44 5.12
N GLY A 29 21.94 -15.47 5.74
CA GLY A 29 21.04 -15.30 6.90
C GLY A 29 19.58 -14.97 6.58
N LEU A 30 19.21 -14.64 5.34
CA LEU A 30 17.83 -14.41 4.94
C LEU A 30 17.16 -15.73 4.55
N ARG A 31 16.10 -16.13 5.27
CA ARG A 31 15.41 -17.41 5.06
C ARG A 31 14.13 -17.27 4.26
N GLU A 32 13.30 -16.30 4.62
CA GLU A 32 11.99 -16.12 3.99
C GLU A 32 11.81 -14.66 3.57
N VAL A 33 11.33 -14.46 2.34
CA VAL A 33 10.99 -13.14 1.80
C VAL A 33 9.63 -13.23 1.14
N SER A 34 8.68 -12.49 1.66
CA SER A 34 7.37 -12.32 1.03
C SER A 34 7.08 -10.83 0.85
N VAL A 35 6.82 -10.40 -0.39
CA VAL A 35 6.64 -8.98 -0.73
C VAL A 35 5.25 -8.76 -1.29
N SER A 36 4.53 -7.78 -0.74
CA SER A 36 3.21 -7.35 -1.20
C SER A 36 3.29 -5.93 -1.77
N ASP A 37 3.04 -5.79 -3.06
CA ASP A 37 2.92 -4.50 -3.73
C ASP A 37 1.65 -3.74 -3.35
N THR A 38 0.56 -4.45 -3.03
CA THR A 38 -0.71 -3.85 -2.57
C THR A 38 -0.61 -3.31 -1.17
N ALA A 39 0.01 -4.06 -0.25
CA ALA A 39 0.24 -3.61 1.12
C ALA A 39 1.45 -2.67 1.25
N GLY A 40 2.31 -2.58 0.22
CA GLY A 40 3.50 -1.74 0.25
C GLY A 40 4.56 -2.21 1.23
N CYS A 41 4.66 -3.53 1.50
CA CYS A 41 5.59 -4.07 2.50
C CYS A 41 6.24 -5.38 2.07
N ALA A 42 7.38 -5.68 2.68
CA ALA A 42 8.06 -6.97 2.63
C ALA A 42 8.10 -7.59 4.02
N ARG A 43 7.68 -8.84 4.13
CA ARG A 43 7.91 -9.66 5.31
C ARG A 43 9.19 -10.45 5.12
N LEU A 44 10.06 -10.35 6.08
CA LEU A 44 11.39 -10.93 6.07
C LEU A 44 11.57 -11.78 7.33
N THR A 45 12.15 -12.97 7.18
CA THR A 45 12.64 -13.77 8.32
C THR A 45 14.14 -13.95 8.10
N TYR A 46 14.95 -13.41 9.02
CA TYR A 46 16.39 -13.39 8.88
C TYR A 46 17.10 -13.59 10.22
N ASP A 47 18.37 -13.91 10.14
CA ASP A 47 19.27 -14.00 11.27
C ASP A 47 20.02 -12.67 11.46
N GLU A 48 19.79 -11.99 12.58
CA GLU A 48 20.41 -10.70 12.91
C GLU A 48 21.93 -10.78 13.05
N MET A 49 22.45 -11.95 13.41
CA MET A 49 23.90 -12.17 13.50
C MET A 49 24.56 -12.28 12.12
N ALA A 50 23.80 -12.66 11.09
CA ALA A 50 24.32 -12.89 9.75
C ALA A 50 24.09 -11.68 8.80
N VAL A 51 23.01 -10.92 8.98
CA VAL A 51 22.69 -9.77 8.14
C VAL A 51 22.01 -8.66 8.92
N ASP A 52 22.50 -7.43 8.72
CA ASP A 52 21.90 -6.22 9.29
C ASP A 52 20.72 -5.71 8.46
N LEU A 53 19.71 -5.17 9.13
CA LEU A 53 18.55 -4.53 8.52
C LEU A 53 18.93 -3.40 7.54
N GLY A 54 20.02 -2.69 7.84
CA GLY A 54 20.58 -1.66 6.97
C GLY A 54 21.08 -2.21 5.63
N GLU A 55 21.64 -3.42 5.58
CA GLU A 55 22.05 -4.06 4.32
C GLU A 55 20.84 -4.48 3.50
N ILE A 56 19.82 -5.05 4.15
CA ILE A 56 18.54 -5.37 3.51
C ILE A 56 17.93 -4.12 2.87
N ALA A 57 17.87 -3.01 3.62
CA ALA A 57 17.34 -1.74 3.13
C ALA A 57 18.18 -1.18 1.97
N ARG A 58 19.52 -1.22 2.05
CA ARG A 58 20.41 -0.82 0.96
C ARG A 58 20.20 -1.64 -0.32
N ARG A 59 19.99 -2.96 -0.22
CA ARG A 59 19.67 -3.82 -1.36
C ARG A 59 18.35 -3.44 -2.03
N VAL A 60 17.32 -3.17 -1.22
CA VAL A 60 16.02 -2.68 -1.72
C VAL A 60 16.18 -1.33 -2.42
N GLN A 61 16.99 -0.41 -1.86
CA GLN A 61 17.27 0.89 -2.48
C GLN A 61 18.05 0.76 -3.79
N ARG A 62 19.07 -0.11 -3.86
CA ARG A 62 19.80 -0.43 -5.12
C ARG A 62 18.88 -1.03 -6.18
N ALA A 63 17.85 -1.77 -5.78
CA ALA A 63 16.81 -2.26 -6.68
C ALA A 63 15.88 -1.15 -7.21
N GLY A 64 16.04 0.11 -6.77
CA GLY A 64 15.28 1.28 -7.24
C GLY A 64 13.99 1.53 -6.46
N PHE A 65 13.87 0.99 -5.26
CA PHE A 65 12.75 1.23 -4.35
C PHE A 65 13.22 2.03 -3.14
N ASP A 66 12.30 2.72 -2.48
CA ASP A 66 12.62 3.53 -1.33
C ASP A 66 12.15 2.84 -0.05
N VAL A 67 13.02 2.84 0.97
CA VAL A 67 12.69 2.38 2.32
C VAL A 67 12.56 3.64 3.17
N PRO A 68 11.33 4.07 3.46
CA PRO A 68 11.10 5.30 4.20
C PRO A 68 11.66 5.18 5.61
N VAL A 69 12.31 6.22 6.09
CA VAL A 69 12.80 6.32 7.46
C VAL A 69 11.95 7.30 8.26
N GLY A 70 11.65 6.96 9.50
CA GLY A 70 11.03 7.85 10.46
C GLY A 70 12.08 8.60 11.26
N THR A 71 11.72 9.73 11.85
CA THR A 71 12.53 10.46 12.82
C THR A 71 11.72 10.70 14.08
N ALA A 72 12.32 10.43 15.24
CA ALA A 72 11.78 10.76 16.54
C ALA A 72 12.74 11.77 17.24
N GLU A 73 12.19 12.82 17.77
CA GLU A 73 12.94 13.80 18.57
C GLU A 73 12.62 13.55 20.05
N LEU A 74 13.63 13.22 20.81
CA LEU A 74 13.55 12.96 22.24
C LEU A 74 14.30 14.07 22.99
N ARG A 75 13.70 14.58 24.05
CA ARG A 75 14.35 15.52 24.96
C ARG A 75 14.64 14.79 26.26
N CYS A 76 15.89 14.80 26.70
CA CYS A 76 16.32 14.22 27.95
C CYS A 76 17.38 15.13 28.60
N PRO A 77 16.97 16.04 29.49
CA PRO A 77 17.90 16.89 30.21
C PRO A 77 18.83 16.03 31.08
N GLY A 78 20.14 16.33 31.06
CA GLY A 78 21.10 15.59 31.88
C GLY A 78 21.43 14.17 31.44
N ALA A 79 21.10 13.78 30.18
CA ALA A 79 21.44 12.47 29.66
C ALA A 79 22.94 12.17 29.73
N ASP A 80 23.29 10.98 30.22
CA ASP A 80 24.66 10.49 30.35
C ASP A 80 25.35 10.26 28.99
N ALA A 81 26.67 10.04 29.01
CA ALA A 81 27.44 9.77 27.79
C ALA A 81 27.04 8.43 27.11
N GLY A 82 26.43 7.51 27.84
CA GLY A 82 25.96 6.20 27.34
C GLY A 82 24.59 6.23 26.69
N ALA A 83 23.83 7.32 26.81
CA ALA A 83 22.46 7.44 26.30
C ALA A 83 22.35 7.19 24.79
N GLU A 84 23.30 7.72 24.03
CA GLU A 84 23.36 7.50 22.57
C GLU A 84 23.60 6.04 22.20
N ALA A 85 24.47 5.34 22.92
CA ALA A 85 24.75 3.93 22.71
C ALA A 85 23.52 3.05 23.04
N ARG A 86 22.81 3.36 24.14
CA ARG A 86 21.57 2.67 24.49
C ARG A 86 20.50 2.84 23.42
N LEU A 87 20.30 4.04 22.89
CA LEU A 87 19.35 4.29 21.80
C LEU A 87 19.76 3.57 20.52
N ARG A 88 21.06 3.50 20.18
CA ARG A 88 21.54 2.77 19.00
C ARG A 88 21.34 1.27 19.11
N ALA A 89 21.34 0.73 20.32
CA ALA A 89 21.11 -0.70 20.58
C ALA A 89 19.63 -1.10 20.41
N VAL A 90 18.70 -0.12 20.35
CA VAL A 90 17.29 -0.43 20.15
C VAL A 90 17.04 -0.93 18.72
N PHE A 91 16.36 -2.05 18.62
CA PHE A 91 16.00 -2.64 17.32
C PHE A 91 15.26 -1.65 16.43
N GLY A 92 15.69 -1.54 15.17
CA GLY A 92 15.08 -0.64 14.19
C GLY A 92 15.63 0.79 14.21
N VAL A 93 16.53 1.15 15.12
CA VAL A 93 17.23 2.44 15.08
C VAL A 93 18.31 2.39 14.00
N ARG A 94 18.28 3.39 13.10
CA ARG A 94 19.28 3.55 12.04
C ARG A 94 20.45 4.42 12.47
N SER A 95 20.15 5.55 13.09
CA SER A 95 21.15 6.49 13.56
C SER A 95 20.57 7.37 14.66
N VAL A 96 21.44 7.81 15.56
CA VAL A 96 21.13 8.76 16.62
C VAL A 96 22.05 9.96 16.43
N ALA A 97 21.50 11.16 16.48
CA ALA A 97 22.26 12.42 16.52
C ALA A 97 21.87 13.17 17.79
N ARG A 98 22.86 13.58 18.57
CA ARG A 98 22.68 14.36 19.80
C ARG A 98 22.93 15.84 19.52
N ALA A 99 22.04 16.70 19.95
CA ALA A 99 22.19 18.16 19.92
C ALA A 99 21.82 18.74 21.31
N GLY A 100 22.79 18.83 22.19
CA GLY A 100 22.56 19.19 23.59
C GLY A 100 21.73 18.15 24.32
N ASP A 101 20.56 18.54 24.83
CA ASP A 101 19.59 17.67 25.51
C ASP A 101 18.59 17.00 24.58
N THR A 102 18.71 17.24 23.26
CA THR A 102 17.80 16.67 22.26
C THR A 102 18.49 15.59 21.46
N PHE A 103 17.82 14.41 21.36
CA PHE A 103 18.25 13.28 20.53
C PHE A 103 17.33 13.17 19.32
N THR A 104 17.90 13.23 18.13
CA THR A 104 17.19 12.94 16.88
C THR A 104 17.50 11.50 16.48
N VAL A 105 16.53 10.62 16.67
CA VAL A 105 16.61 9.19 16.35
C VAL A 105 15.99 8.94 14.99
N THR A 106 16.78 8.39 14.07
CA THR A 106 16.28 7.95 12.75
C THR A 106 15.97 6.47 12.82
N LEU A 107 14.77 6.08 12.39
CA LEU A 107 14.22 4.74 12.54
C LEU A 107 13.93 4.11 11.18
N TRP A 108 14.21 2.81 11.04
CA TRP A 108 13.69 2.01 9.95
C TRP A 108 12.17 1.77 10.13
N PRO A 109 11.39 1.62 9.05
CA PRO A 109 9.94 1.42 9.12
C PRO A 109 9.59 -0.05 9.42
N VAL A 110 10.09 -0.58 10.51
CA VAL A 110 9.97 -2.00 10.89
C VAL A 110 9.01 -2.25 12.04
N GLY A 111 8.23 -1.24 12.40
CA GLY A 111 7.27 -1.36 13.50
C GLY A 111 7.87 -1.11 14.89
N THR A 112 9.07 -0.52 14.96
CA THR A 112 9.67 -0.05 16.22
C THR A 112 8.70 0.88 16.95
N ASP A 113 8.40 0.56 18.20
CA ASP A 113 7.57 1.42 19.04
C ASP A 113 8.38 2.64 19.47
N THR A 114 8.08 3.78 18.85
CA THR A 114 8.74 5.06 19.18
C THR A 114 8.37 5.55 20.58
N GLY A 115 7.26 5.07 21.14
CA GLY A 115 6.84 5.43 22.50
C GLY A 115 7.64 4.73 23.59
N ALA A 116 8.35 3.65 23.26
CA ALA A 116 9.26 2.98 24.19
C ALA A 116 10.66 3.63 24.23
N LEU A 117 10.99 4.50 23.27
CA LEU A 117 12.32 5.15 23.21
C LEU A 117 12.64 6.05 24.43
N PRO A 118 11.69 6.83 25.00
CA PRO A 118 11.95 7.59 26.20
C PRO A 118 12.38 6.71 27.39
N ALA A 119 11.75 5.55 27.57
CA ALA A 119 12.06 4.64 28.66
C ALA A 119 13.52 4.11 28.61
N VAL A 120 14.15 4.07 27.44
CA VAL A 120 15.57 3.68 27.28
C VAL A 120 16.53 4.76 27.81
N LEU A 121 16.08 6.01 27.80
CA LEU A 121 16.87 7.15 28.27
C LEU A 121 16.71 7.42 29.77
N GLY A 122 15.54 7.11 30.33
CA GLY A 122 15.22 7.31 31.73
C GLY A 122 13.88 8.03 31.96
N PRO A 123 13.49 8.24 33.21
CA PRO A 123 12.17 8.80 33.56
C PRO A 123 11.97 10.26 33.12
N ASP A 124 13.06 11.03 32.95
CA ASP A 124 13.00 12.44 32.58
C ASP A 124 13.00 12.66 31.05
N ALA A 125 12.96 11.56 30.27
CA ALA A 125 12.97 11.64 28.82
C ALA A 125 11.56 11.78 28.26
N GLU A 126 11.38 12.77 27.39
CA GLU A 126 10.12 13.02 26.71
C GLU A 126 10.26 12.94 25.18
N LEU A 127 9.24 12.34 24.53
CA LEU A 127 9.11 12.34 23.07
C LEU A 127 8.53 13.69 22.64
N THR A 128 9.37 14.58 22.11
CA THR A 128 8.97 15.95 21.73
C THR A 128 8.30 16.00 20.36
N ALA A 129 8.80 15.24 19.40
CA ALA A 129 8.21 15.18 18.07
C ALA A 129 8.47 13.84 17.39
N GLN A 130 7.50 13.40 16.62
CA GLN A 130 7.63 12.25 15.73
C GLN A 130 7.31 12.68 14.30
N ARG A 131 8.28 12.53 13.40
CA ARG A 131 8.12 12.85 11.98
C ARG A 131 8.43 11.60 11.15
N GLY A 132 7.66 11.39 10.09
CA GLY A 132 7.99 10.34 9.12
C GLY A 132 7.37 8.98 9.41
N GLY A 133 6.23 8.93 10.07
CA GLY A 133 5.43 7.72 10.14
C GLY A 133 4.86 7.31 8.76
N GLU A 134 4.36 6.11 8.67
CA GLU A 134 3.76 5.50 7.47
C GLU A 134 2.68 6.40 6.84
N GLU A 135 1.87 7.07 7.65
CA GLU A 135 0.79 7.98 7.22
C GLU A 135 1.31 9.21 6.49
N THR A 136 2.41 9.80 6.97
CA THR A 136 3.00 10.98 6.34
C THR A 136 3.61 10.67 4.98
N LEU A 137 4.12 9.48 4.76
CA LEU A 137 4.71 9.07 3.48
C LEU A 137 3.67 8.69 2.44
N GLN A 138 2.63 7.95 2.82
CA GLN A 138 1.50 7.70 1.95
C GLN A 138 0.79 9.00 1.59
N GLY A 139 0.59 9.90 2.56
CA GLY A 139 0.05 11.24 2.35
C GLY A 139 0.88 12.07 1.38
N ARG A 140 2.22 12.11 1.56
CA ARG A 140 3.14 12.84 0.66
C ARG A 140 3.15 12.28 -0.75
N THR A 141 3.12 10.95 -0.91
CA THR A 141 3.09 10.30 -2.24
C THR A 141 1.78 10.60 -2.95
N ARG A 142 0.65 10.50 -2.25
CA ARG A 142 -0.68 10.87 -2.75
C ARG A 142 -0.72 12.34 -3.14
N GLN A 143 -0.25 13.24 -2.29
CA GLN A 143 -0.23 14.68 -2.55
C GLN A 143 0.62 15.05 -3.77
N ARG A 144 1.78 14.39 -3.94
CA ARG A 144 2.63 14.56 -5.13
C ARG A 144 1.93 14.10 -6.41
N LEU A 145 1.21 12.97 -6.38
CA LEU A 145 0.46 12.47 -7.53
C LEU A 145 -0.72 13.39 -7.89
N VAL A 146 -1.47 13.84 -6.88
CA VAL A 146 -2.59 14.77 -7.08
C VAL A 146 -2.10 16.11 -7.66
N ARG A 147 -0.98 16.67 -7.14
CA ARG A 147 -0.38 17.90 -7.69
C ARG A 147 0.07 17.70 -9.14
N ARG A 148 0.68 16.56 -9.49
CA ARG A 148 1.07 16.24 -10.87
C ARG A 148 -0.13 16.08 -11.79
N LEU A 149 -1.19 15.42 -11.32
CA LEU A 149 -2.43 15.32 -12.07
C LEU A 149 -3.04 16.71 -12.30
N GLY A 150 -3.15 17.54 -11.26
CA GLY A 150 -3.64 18.91 -11.38
C GLY A 150 -2.82 19.75 -12.35
N LEU A 151 -1.49 19.68 -12.28
CA LEU A 151 -0.61 20.34 -13.24
C LEU A 151 -0.83 19.80 -14.66
N GLY A 152 -0.91 18.50 -14.85
CA GLY A 152 -1.16 17.88 -16.16
C GLY A 152 -2.49 18.32 -16.75
N VAL A 153 -3.57 18.34 -15.96
CA VAL A 153 -4.89 18.79 -16.39
C VAL A 153 -4.87 20.27 -16.74
N LEU A 154 -4.23 21.12 -15.93
CA LEU A 154 -4.08 22.55 -16.19
C LEU A 154 -3.35 22.81 -17.51
N LEU A 155 -2.19 22.17 -17.72
CA LEU A 155 -1.43 22.31 -18.96
C LEU A 155 -2.19 21.79 -20.18
N THR A 156 -2.98 20.71 -20.01
CA THR A 156 -3.85 20.19 -21.09
C THR A 156 -4.99 21.16 -21.39
N ALA A 157 -5.58 21.77 -20.37
CA ALA A 157 -6.64 22.79 -20.54
C ALA A 157 -6.13 24.03 -21.29
N LEU A 158 -4.89 24.46 -21.06
CA LEU A 158 -4.27 25.56 -21.80
C LEU A 158 -4.17 25.26 -23.32
N MET A 159 -4.09 24.00 -23.73
CA MET A 159 -4.09 23.62 -25.16
C MET A 159 -5.45 23.81 -25.82
N LEU A 160 -6.56 23.91 -25.09
CA LEU A 160 -7.89 24.16 -25.64
C LEU A 160 -7.99 25.57 -26.31
N TRP A 161 -7.16 26.51 -25.87
CA TRP A 161 -7.06 27.82 -26.48
C TRP A 161 -6.29 27.84 -27.82
N ARG A 162 -5.87 26.67 -28.30
CA ARG A 162 -5.13 26.48 -29.56
C ARG A 162 -3.93 27.45 -29.71
N PRO A 163 -2.99 27.44 -28.73
CA PRO A 163 -1.80 28.28 -28.80
C PRO A 163 -0.94 27.87 -30.02
N PRO A 164 0.05 28.69 -30.41
CA PRO A 164 0.98 28.35 -31.50
C PRO A 164 1.57 26.94 -31.30
N VAL A 165 1.84 26.25 -32.40
CA VAL A 165 2.25 24.82 -32.41
C VAL A 165 3.48 24.57 -31.53
N PHE A 166 4.45 25.48 -31.53
CA PHE A 166 5.63 25.38 -30.65
C PHE A 166 5.28 25.46 -29.15
N VAL A 167 4.31 26.28 -28.77
CA VAL A 167 3.82 26.33 -27.38
C VAL A 167 3.12 25.04 -27.03
N GLN A 168 2.31 24.46 -27.95
CA GLN A 168 1.71 23.15 -27.74
C GLN A 168 2.76 22.06 -27.55
N LEU A 169 3.86 22.07 -28.31
CA LEU A 169 4.97 21.13 -28.15
C LEU A 169 5.60 21.23 -26.75
N VAL A 170 5.88 22.45 -26.29
CA VAL A 170 6.45 22.67 -24.94
C VAL A 170 5.50 22.21 -23.85
N LEU A 171 4.21 22.56 -23.96
CA LEU A 171 3.19 22.12 -23.00
C LEU A 171 3.05 20.60 -22.99
N ALA A 172 3.04 19.95 -24.16
CA ALA A 172 2.98 18.50 -24.27
C ALA A 172 4.21 17.82 -23.65
N ALA A 173 5.42 18.36 -23.88
CA ALA A 173 6.64 17.89 -23.24
C ALA A 173 6.57 18.04 -21.71
N ALA A 174 6.06 19.17 -21.21
CA ALA A 174 5.89 19.40 -19.77
C ALA A 174 4.88 18.40 -19.15
N VAL A 175 3.78 18.07 -19.86
CA VAL A 175 2.83 17.06 -19.42
C VAL A 175 3.48 15.67 -19.41
N LEU A 176 4.13 15.27 -20.50
CA LEU A 176 4.68 13.91 -20.66
C LEU A 176 5.87 13.65 -19.73
N PHE A 177 6.83 14.54 -19.67
CA PHE A 177 8.08 14.36 -18.93
C PHE A 177 8.01 14.94 -17.51
N GLY A 178 7.29 16.02 -17.28
CA GLY A 178 7.12 16.64 -15.98
C GLY A 178 6.03 15.98 -15.14
N ALA A 179 4.78 16.15 -15.51
CA ALA A 179 3.64 15.55 -14.81
C ALA A 179 3.69 14.02 -14.89
N GLY A 180 3.95 13.48 -16.09
CA GLY A 180 4.06 12.05 -16.39
C GLY A 180 5.31 11.34 -15.86
N ALA A 181 6.21 12.02 -15.15
CA ALA A 181 7.44 11.41 -14.61
C ALA A 181 7.19 10.19 -13.69
N ALA A 182 5.99 10.06 -13.13
CA ALA A 182 5.60 8.88 -12.37
C ALA A 182 5.40 7.65 -13.28
N LEU A 183 4.86 7.84 -14.48
CA LEU A 183 4.64 6.79 -15.48
C LEU A 183 5.99 6.28 -16.02
N TRP A 184 6.90 7.20 -16.31
CA TRP A 184 8.26 6.86 -16.73
C TRP A 184 8.98 6.00 -15.72
N ARG A 185 8.98 6.42 -14.45
CA ARG A 185 9.66 5.69 -13.39
C ARG A 185 9.08 4.30 -13.15
N SER A 186 7.75 4.14 -13.24
CA SER A 186 7.11 2.83 -13.07
C SER A 186 7.41 1.90 -14.25
N THR A 187 7.30 2.39 -15.47
CA THR A 187 7.59 1.61 -16.69
C THR A 187 9.06 1.22 -16.78
N TRP A 188 9.98 2.15 -16.49
CA TRP A 188 11.41 1.88 -16.48
C TRP A 188 11.80 0.83 -15.44
N ARG A 189 11.20 0.89 -14.25
CA ARG A 189 11.41 -0.12 -13.21
C ARG A 189 10.90 -1.50 -13.64
N ALA A 190 9.72 -1.56 -14.27
CA ALA A 190 9.16 -2.80 -14.79
C ALA A 190 10.05 -3.39 -15.90
N LEU A 191 10.49 -2.57 -16.85
CA LEU A 191 11.35 -2.99 -17.96
C LEU A 191 12.69 -3.55 -17.45
N ARG A 192 13.32 -2.89 -16.48
CA ARG A 192 14.54 -3.41 -15.83
C ARG A 192 14.35 -4.72 -15.07
N SER A 193 13.12 -5.08 -14.72
CA SER A 193 12.79 -6.38 -14.11
C SER A 193 12.47 -7.48 -15.13
N GLY A 194 12.59 -7.17 -16.44
CA GLY A 194 12.26 -8.11 -17.52
C GLY A 194 10.78 -8.31 -17.74
N SER A 195 9.93 -7.36 -17.30
CA SER A 195 8.47 -7.42 -17.46
C SER A 195 7.93 -6.14 -18.07
N LEU A 196 6.86 -6.28 -18.87
CA LEU A 196 6.10 -5.14 -19.36
C LEU A 196 5.08 -4.75 -18.28
N GLY A 197 5.30 -3.60 -17.64
CA GLY A 197 4.39 -3.07 -16.62
C GLY A 197 3.05 -2.63 -17.20
N PRO A 198 2.02 -2.49 -16.36
CA PRO A 198 0.67 -2.11 -16.79
C PRO A 198 0.58 -0.70 -17.40
N ASP A 199 1.55 0.17 -17.11
CA ASP A 199 1.61 1.53 -17.65
C ASP A 199 2.30 1.61 -19.03
N ALA A 200 2.97 0.53 -19.45
CA ALA A 200 3.79 0.52 -20.67
C ALA A 200 2.98 0.82 -21.95
N PRO A 201 1.78 0.25 -22.18
CA PRO A 201 1.04 0.52 -23.42
C PRO A 201 0.68 2.00 -23.59
N GLY A 202 0.17 2.62 -22.53
CA GLY A 202 -0.24 4.01 -22.62
C GLY A 202 0.94 4.99 -22.64
N LEU A 203 2.05 4.69 -21.96
CA LEU A 203 3.27 5.48 -22.10
C LEU A 203 3.83 5.37 -23.54
N LEU A 204 3.82 4.16 -24.13
CA LEU A 204 4.22 3.94 -25.51
C LEU A 204 3.32 4.72 -26.48
N ALA A 205 2.01 4.67 -26.30
CA ALA A 205 1.06 5.46 -27.10
C ALA A 205 1.34 6.97 -27.02
N ALA A 206 1.56 7.48 -25.80
CA ALA A 206 1.88 8.91 -25.60
C ALA A 206 3.22 9.29 -26.25
N LEU A 207 4.23 8.43 -26.20
CA LEU A 207 5.53 8.65 -26.84
C LEU A 207 5.44 8.67 -28.37
N VAL A 208 4.75 7.69 -28.94
CA VAL A 208 4.54 7.62 -30.41
C VAL A 208 3.80 8.85 -30.89
N LEU A 209 2.72 9.26 -30.19
CA LEU A 209 1.99 10.48 -30.54
C LEU A 209 2.81 11.74 -30.33
N PHE A 210 3.70 11.78 -29.33
CA PHE A 210 4.62 12.90 -29.13
C PHE A 210 5.61 13.03 -30.27
N ALA A 211 6.28 11.92 -30.64
CA ALA A 211 7.23 11.89 -31.74
C ALA A 211 6.58 12.28 -33.07
N TYR A 212 5.40 11.71 -33.34
CA TYR A 212 4.61 12.08 -34.54
C TYR A 212 4.21 13.56 -34.52
N SER A 213 3.68 14.06 -33.39
CA SER A 213 3.23 15.45 -33.32
C SER A 213 4.37 16.46 -33.40
N ALA A 214 5.55 16.10 -32.88
CA ALA A 214 6.76 16.89 -33.06
C ALA A 214 7.15 16.95 -34.57
N TYR A 215 7.20 15.79 -35.23
CA TYR A 215 7.43 15.75 -36.68
C TYR A 215 6.38 16.58 -37.46
N ALA A 216 5.09 16.39 -37.16
CA ALA A 216 3.98 17.10 -37.80
C ALA A 216 4.07 18.62 -37.62
N ALA A 217 4.57 19.09 -36.47
CA ALA A 217 4.79 20.51 -36.17
C ALA A 217 5.78 21.18 -37.14
N PHE A 218 6.82 20.43 -37.56
CA PHE A 218 7.81 20.91 -38.52
C PHE A 218 7.39 20.67 -39.98
N ALA A 219 6.61 19.61 -40.25
CA ALA A 219 6.16 19.24 -41.58
C ALA A 219 4.86 19.95 -42.03
N GLY A 220 4.30 20.83 -41.19
CA GLY A 220 3.03 21.53 -41.53
C GLY A 220 1.80 20.61 -41.49
N LEU A 221 1.89 19.43 -40.87
CA LEU A 221 0.81 18.48 -40.69
C LEU A 221 0.03 18.78 -39.38
N GLN A 222 -1.12 18.14 -39.20
CA GLN A 222 -1.91 18.31 -37.97
C GLN A 222 -1.33 17.51 -36.80
N PRO A 223 -0.83 18.17 -35.74
CA PRO A 223 -0.30 17.49 -34.55
C PRO A 223 -1.42 16.96 -33.63
N CYS A 224 -1.14 15.85 -32.93
CA CYS A 224 -2.08 15.20 -32.01
C CYS A 224 -1.74 15.47 -30.53
N PHE A 225 -1.18 16.63 -30.18
CA PHE A 225 -0.79 16.98 -28.81
C PHE A 225 -1.89 16.82 -27.76
N PRO A 226 -3.16 17.25 -28.00
CA PRO A 226 -4.22 17.07 -27.02
C PRO A 226 -4.51 15.60 -26.70
N ALA A 227 -4.38 14.70 -27.70
CA ALA A 227 -4.61 13.27 -27.52
C ALA A 227 -3.58 12.63 -26.59
N LEU A 228 -2.29 12.92 -26.78
CA LEU A 228 -1.24 12.40 -25.90
C LEU A 228 -1.35 12.94 -24.47
N CYS A 229 -1.71 14.22 -24.31
CA CYS A 229 -1.94 14.82 -22.99
C CYS A 229 -3.13 14.17 -22.28
N GLY A 230 -4.20 13.90 -23.01
CA GLY A 230 -5.36 13.15 -22.51
C GLY A 230 -4.98 11.76 -22.01
N ILE A 231 -4.16 11.02 -22.76
CA ILE A 231 -3.65 9.69 -22.34
C ILE A 231 -2.85 9.82 -21.05
N ALA A 232 -1.89 10.74 -20.98
CA ALA A 232 -1.04 10.92 -19.81
C ALA A 232 -1.86 11.31 -18.56
N CYS A 233 -2.81 12.23 -18.71
CA CYS A 233 -3.71 12.63 -17.61
C CYS A 233 -4.62 11.49 -17.15
N ALA A 234 -5.21 10.72 -18.07
CA ALA A 234 -6.06 9.59 -17.74
C ALA A 234 -5.28 8.50 -16.97
N GLN A 235 -4.05 8.20 -17.37
CA GLN A 235 -3.19 7.26 -16.65
C GLN A 235 -2.79 7.76 -15.25
N LEU A 236 -2.46 9.05 -15.11
CA LEU A 236 -2.20 9.67 -13.81
C LEU A 236 -3.43 9.62 -12.91
N ALA A 237 -4.62 9.86 -13.45
CA ALA A 237 -5.90 9.75 -12.73
C ALA A 237 -6.13 8.30 -12.25
N GLY A 238 -5.88 7.31 -13.10
CA GLY A 238 -5.94 5.89 -12.73
C GLY A 238 -4.99 5.54 -11.58
N LYS A 239 -3.75 6.06 -11.60
CA LYS A 239 -2.80 5.89 -10.50
C LYS A 239 -3.26 6.57 -9.21
N CYS A 240 -3.82 7.77 -9.29
CA CYS A 240 -4.39 8.47 -8.14
C CYS A 240 -5.54 7.66 -7.53
N ALA A 241 -6.45 7.15 -8.34
CA ALA A 241 -7.56 6.31 -7.89
C ALA A 241 -7.08 5.03 -7.21
N ALA A 242 -6.10 4.34 -7.79
CA ALA A 242 -5.50 3.15 -7.19
C ALA A 242 -4.83 3.44 -5.83
N GLN A 243 -4.15 4.58 -5.68
CA GLN A 243 -3.55 4.99 -4.41
C GLN A 243 -4.60 5.34 -3.35
N LEU A 244 -5.71 5.97 -3.74
CA LEU A 244 -6.83 6.25 -2.84
C LEU A 244 -7.41 4.96 -2.27
N VAL A 245 -7.68 3.98 -3.14
CA VAL A 245 -8.22 2.67 -2.72
C VAL A 245 -7.25 1.93 -1.79
N ARG A 246 -5.95 1.94 -2.08
CA ARG A 246 -4.94 1.32 -1.21
C ARG A 246 -4.89 1.98 0.17
N GLY A 247 -5.02 3.31 0.25
CA GLY A 247 -5.04 4.04 1.51
C GLY A 247 -6.21 3.64 2.42
N THR A 248 -7.39 3.41 1.84
CA THR A 248 -8.56 2.96 2.63
C THR A 248 -8.40 1.54 3.18
N LEU A 249 -7.64 0.69 2.50
CA LEU A 249 -7.42 -0.71 2.91
C LEU A 249 -6.39 -0.87 4.04
N ALA A 250 -5.53 0.11 4.26
CA ALA A 250 -4.56 0.09 5.36
C ALA A 250 -5.18 0.48 6.72
N ALA A 251 -6.30 1.23 6.71
CA ALA A 251 -6.92 1.79 7.90
C ALA A 251 -7.32 0.75 8.98
N PRO A 252 -7.89 -0.43 8.67
CA PRO A 252 -8.29 -1.40 9.70
C PRO A 252 -7.12 -1.89 10.56
N VAL A 253 -5.97 -2.17 9.95
CA VAL A 253 -4.77 -2.64 10.67
C VAL A 253 -4.21 -1.54 11.57
N GLN A 254 -4.22 -0.30 11.09
CA GLN A 254 -3.78 0.84 11.89
C GLN A 254 -4.70 1.07 13.10
N ARG A 255 -6.03 0.97 12.92
CA ARG A 255 -6.98 1.07 14.04
C ARG A 255 -6.67 0.03 15.13
N LEU A 256 -6.44 -1.23 14.76
CA LEU A 256 -6.10 -2.28 15.74
C LEU A 256 -4.78 -1.99 16.47
N ARG A 257 -3.78 -1.42 15.79
CA ARG A 257 -2.51 -1.02 16.43
C ARG A 257 -2.70 0.07 17.50
N HIS A 258 -3.61 1.00 17.27
CA HIS A 258 -3.93 2.07 18.25
C HIS A 258 -4.71 1.55 19.47
N LEU A 259 -5.24 0.33 19.42
CA LEU A 259 -5.90 -0.29 20.57
C LEU A 259 -4.90 -0.82 21.61
N ARG A 260 -3.62 -0.98 21.27
CA ARG A 260 -2.59 -1.48 22.19
C ARG A 260 -2.30 -0.45 23.28
N PRO A 261 -2.60 -0.76 24.56
CA PRO A 261 -2.19 0.08 25.67
C PRO A 261 -0.67 0.06 25.81
N ARG A 262 -0.10 1.19 26.18
CA ARG A 262 1.36 1.31 26.44
C ARG A 262 1.68 1.10 27.90
N THR A 263 0.80 1.55 28.78
CA THR A 263 0.97 1.46 30.22
C THR A 263 -0.10 0.58 30.83
N ALA A 264 0.23 -0.01 31.95
CA ALA A 264 -0.65 -0.84 32.77
C ALA A 264 -0.51 -0.43 34.23
N THR A 265 -1.63 -0.39 34.94
CA THR A 265 -1.61 -0.19 36.39
C THR A 265 -1.53 -1.58 37.06
N VAL A 266 -0.44 -1.84 37.76
CA VAL A 266 -0.20 -3.10 38.49
C VAL A 266 -0.19 -2.85 39.97
N VAL A 267 -0.61 -3.87 40.73
CA VAL A 267 -0.49 -3.89 42.19
C VAL A 267 0.63 -4.85 42.57
N ARG A 268 1.75 -4.31 43.06
CA ARG A 268 2.87 -5.08 43.61
C ARG A 268 3.03 -4.73 45.09
N ASP A 269 3.02 -5.73 45.96
CA ASP A 269 3.15 -5.56 47.41
C ASP A 269 2.15 -4.54 48.02
N GLY A 270 0.93 -4.52 47.47
CA GLY A 270 -0.14 -3.60 47.92
C GLY A 270 -0.03 -2.15 47.42
N VAL A 271 1.01 -1.83 46.65
CA VAL A 271 1.19 -0.49 46.04
C VAL A 271 0.82 -0.50 44.56
N GLN A 272 0.01 0.45 44.16
CA GLN A 272 -0.30 0.65 42.75
C GLN A 272 0.86 1.36 42.06
N ALA A 273 1.36 0.78 40.99
CA ALA A 273 2.43 1.34 40.17
C ALA A 273 2.04 1.27 38.69
N GLN A 274 2.31 2.33 37.97
CA GLN A 274 2.15 2.32 36.52
C GLN A 274 3.44 1.76 35.88
N THR A 275 3.30 0.74 35.04
CA THR A 275 4.43 0.08 34.37
C THR A 275 4.16 -0.03 32.86
N ASP A 276 5.20 -0.30 32.07
CA ASP A 276 5.04 -0.59 30.65
C ASP A 276 4.31 -1.93 30.48
N ALA A 277 3.25 -1.93 29.63
CA ALA A 277 2.48 -3.14 29.34
C ALA A 277 3.31 -4.27 28.71
N GLY A 278 4.47 -3.94 28.11
CA GLY A 278 5.42 -4.91 27.55
C GLY A 278 6.25 -5.65 28.60
N THR A 279 6.36 -5.12 29.81
CA THR A 279 7.17 -5.69 30.90
C THR A 279 6.36 -6.52 31.91
N LEU A 280 5.06 -6.66 31.67
CA LEU A 280 4.17 -7.44 32.52
C LEU A 280 4.53 -8.92 32.49
N THR A 281 4.36 -9.55 33.64
CA THR A 281 4.55 -10.99 33.84
C THR A 281 3.21 -11.67 34.19
N PRO A 282 3.07 -13.00 34.01
CA PRO A 282 1.85 -13.71 34.37
C PRO A 282 1.54 -13.69 35.89
N GLN A 283 2.51 -13.29 36.72
CA GLN A 283 2.35 -13.20 38.18
C GLN A 283 1.84 -11.83 38.64
N ASP A 284 1.90 -10.82 37.79
CA ASP A 284 1.43 -9.49 38.13
C ASP A 284 -0.11 -9.46 38.25
N VAL A 285 -0.63 -8.64 39.14
CA VAL A 285 -2.06 -8.36 39.22
C VAL A 285 -2.32 -7.01 38.55
N VAL A 286 -3.02 -7.04 37.44
CA VAL A 286 -3.34 -5.84 36.66
C VAL A 286 -4.65 -5.24 37.13
N HIS A 287 -4.63 -3.94 37.45
CA HIS A 287 -5.82 -3.19 37.84
C HIS A 287 -6.43 -2.53 36.59
N ILE A 288 -7.73 -2.76 36.39
CA ILE A 288 -8.50 -2.23 35.27
C ILE A 288 -9.34 -1.09 35.81
N LEU A 289 -9.14 0.12 35.26
CA LEU A 289 -9.84 1.33 35.68
C LEU A 289 -10.79 1.81 34.58
N PRO A 290 -11.92 2.43 34.95
CA PRO A 290 -12.88 2.94 33.98
C PRO A 290 -12.25 3.99 33.07
N GLY A 291 -12.51 3.87 31.76
CA GLY A 291 -11.92 4.70 30.73
C GLY A 291 -10.57 4.23 30.20
N GLU A 292 -9.94 3.22 30.81
CA GLU A 292 -8.68 2.65 30.36
C GLU A 292 -8.88 1.45 29.44
N ARG A 293 -7.87 1.20 28.59
CA ARG A 293 -7.81 -0.03 27.79
C ARG A 293 -7.11 -1.12 28.54
N ILE A 294 -7.68 -2.32 28.51
CA ILE A 294 -7.13 -3.49 29.17
C ILE A 294 -5.78 -3.87 28.53
N PRO A 295 -4.68 -3.98 29.30
CA PRO A 295 -3.35 -4.16 28.73
C PRO A 295 -2.97 -5.63 28.44
N VAL A 296 -3.72 -6.59 28.96
CA VAL A 296 -3.41 -8.04 28.90
C VAL A 296 -4.64 -8.85 28.56
N ASP A 297 -4.46 -10.06 28.04
CA ASP A 297 -5.52 -11.05 28.11
C ASP A 297 -5.42 -11.70 29.51
N GLY A 298 -6.54 -11.80 30.21
CA GLY A 298 -6.53 -12.29 31.59
C GLY A 298 -7.89 -12.78 32.06
N ILE A 299 -7.92 -13.22 33.31
CA ILE A 299 -9.15 -13.61 34.00
C ILE A 299 -9.38 -12.65 35.16
N VAL A 300 -10.59 -12.14 35.28
CA VAL A 300 -11.01 -11.25 36.38
C VAL A 300 -10.88 -12.01 37.71
N ARG A 301 -10.07 -11.47 38.62
CA ARG A 301 -9.84 -12.02 39.96
C ARG A 301 -10.77 -11.41 41.02
N SER A 302 -11.06 -10.11 40.86
CA SER A 302 -11.92 -9.38 41.78
C SER A 302 -12.52 -8.14 41.10
N GLY A 303 -13.66 -7.69 41.59
CA GLY A 303 -14.38 -6.54 41.06
C GLY A 303 -15.34 -6.90 39.93
N VAL A 304 -15.96 -5.86 39.36
CA VAL A 304 -16.89 -5.95 38.22
C VAL A 304 -16.58 -4.78 37.29
N CYS A 305 -16.50 -5.05 35.99
CA CYS A 305 -16.28 -4.02 34.98
C CYS A 305 -17.16 -4.26 33.75
N THR A 306 -17.52 -3.19 33.06
CA THR A 306 -18.30 -3.23 31.83
C THR A 306 -17.38 -2.93 30.64
N VAL A 307 -17.09 -3.96 29.86
CA VAL A 307 -16.07 -3.91 28.82
C VAL A 307 -16.68 -3.79 27.43
N ASP A 308 -16.19 -2.84 26.66
CA ASP A 308 -16.51 -2.68 25.25
C ASP A 308 -15.51 -3.49 24.39
N GLU A 309 -15.97 -4.63 23.91
CA GLU A 309 -15.20 -5.54 23.07
C GLU A 309 -15.43 -5.31 21.56
N SER A 310 -16.23 -4.30 21.18
CA SER A 310 -16.68 -4.08 19.80
C SER A 310 -15.54 -4.02 18.78
N ALA A 311 -14.40 -3.45 19.17
CA ALA A 311 -13.24 -3.31 18.30
C ALA A 311 -12.54 -4.65 17.95
N LEU A 312 -12.72 -5.70 18.76
CA LEU A 312 -12.11 -7.02 18.56
C LEU A 312 -13.11 -8.09 18.12
N THR A 313 -14.29 -8.10 18.74
CA THR A 313 -15.30 -9.14 18.52
C THR A 313 -16.40 -8.70 17.55
N GLY A 314 -16.49 -7.38 17.24
CA GLY A 314 -17.60 -6.80 16.48
C GLY A 314 -18.92 -6.70 17.23
N ALA A 315 -18.95 -7.08 18.51
CA ALA A 315 -20.16 -7.02 19.35
C ALA A 315 -20.49 -5.55 19.67
N SER A 316 -21.71 -5.12 19.32
CA SER A 316 -22.11 -3.70 19.45
C SER A 316 -22.48 -3.30 20.88
N ARG A 317 -22.60 -4.24 21.81
CA ARG A 317 -23.00 -3.98 23.19
C ARG A 317 -21.86 -4.26 24.15
N PRO A 318 -21.60 -3.35 25.10
CA PRO A 318 -20.68 -3.64 26.20
C PRO A 318 -21.14 -4.85 27.01
N VAL A 319 -20.17 -5.64 27.47
CA VAL A 319 -20.40 -6.89 28.23
C VAL A 319 -19.92 -6.68 29.66
N GLU A 320 -20.77 -7.02 30.61
CA GLU A 320 -20.38 -7.05 32.02
C GLU A 320 -19.47 -8.26 32.29
N LYS A 321 -18.36 -8.02 32.97
CA LYS A 321 -17.37 -9.01 33.34
C LYS A 321 -17.27 -9.07 34.86
N THR A 322 -17.42 -10.29 35.36
CA THR A 322 -17.38 -10.63 36.80
C THR A 322 -16.20 -11.56 37.10
N VAL A 323 -16.01 -11.90 38.35
CA VAL A 323 -14.95 -12.81 38.78
C VAL A 323 -15.02 -14.16 38.05
N GLY A 324 -13.94 -14.55 37.41
CA GLY A 324 -13.83 -15.76 36.60
C GLY A 324 -14.01 -15.51 35.08
N ASP A 325 -14.50 -14.34 34.67
CA ASP A 325 -14.66 -14.02 33.26
C ASP A 325 -13.35 -13.62 32.60
N ALA A 326 -13.22 -13.96 31.31
CA ALA A 326 -12.07 -13.57 30.51
C ALA A 326 -12.19 -12.14 30.01
N VAL A 327 -11.09 -11.38 30.06
CA VAL A 327 -10.91 -10.05 29.48
C VAL A 327 -9.81 -10.10 28.43
N LEU A 328 -9.94 -9.26 27.38
CA LEU A 328 -9.04 -9.25 26.23
C LEU A 328 -8.28 -7.93 26.15
N ALA A 329 -7.00 -8.03 25.82
CA ALA A 329 -6.13 -6.87 25.60
C ALA A 329 -6.67 -5.95 24.49
N GLY A 330 -6.64 -4.62 24.72
CA GLY A 330 -7.11 -3.61 23.78
C GLY A 330 -8.58 -3.25 23.87
N THR A 331 -9.40 -4.00 24.63
CA THR A 331 -10.79 -3.66 24.93
C THR A 331 -10.86 -2.49 25.91
N LEU A 332 -11.95 -1.74 25.90
CA LEU A 332 -12.11 -0.53 26.70
C LEU A 332 -13.05 -0.79 27.89
N ASP A 333 -12.59 -0.56 29.10
CA ASP A 333 -13.47 -0.52 30.25
C ASP A 333 -14.32 0.75 30.23
N ARG A 334 -15.65 0.61 30.21
CA ARG A 334 -16.62 1.71 30.20
C ARG A 334 -17.03 2.14 31.60
N ALA A 335 -17.13 1.21 32.51
CA ALA A 335 -17.60 1.46 33.87
C ALA A 335 -17.20 0.33 34.81
N GLY A 336 -17.01 0.65 36.08
CA GLY A 336 -16.60 -0.29 37.11
C GLY A 336 -15.08 -0.31 37.29
N SER A 337 -14.61 -1.23 38.10
CA SER A 337 -13.18 -1.52 38.26
C SER A 337 -12.97 -2.99 38.61
N ALA A 338 -11.94 -3.58 38.07
CA ALA A 338 -11.63 -4.98 38.28
C ALA A 338 -10.12 -5.19 38.40
N SER A 339 -9.72 -6.30 39.03
CA SER A 339 -8.36 -6.77 38.97
C SER A 339 -8.32 -8.07 38.20
N ALA A 340 -7.38 -8.20 37.26
CA ALA A 340 -7.22 -9.38 36.43
C ALA A 340 -5.82 -10.01 36.59
N THR A 341 -5.78 -11.33 36.52
CA THR A 341 -4.54 -12.09 36.42
C THR A 341 -4.23 -12.34 34.96
N PRO A 342 -3.05 -11.93 34.45
CA PRO A 342 -2.66 -12.13 33.05
C PRO A 342 -2.59 -13.61 32.69
N THR A 343 -3.21 -14.00 31.59
CA THR A 343 -3.04 -15.31 30.94
C THR A 343 -2.12 -15.21 29.73
N ALA A 344 -2.12 -14.05 29.06
CA ALA A 344 -1.19 -13.74 27.98
C ALA A 344 -0.79 -12.25 28.02
N VAL A 345 0.48 -11.99 27.79
CA VAL A 345 1.08 -10.65 27.83
C VAL A 345 1.83 -10.34 26.54
N GLY A 346 1.96 -9.06 26.20
CA GLY A 346 2.74 -8.61 25.05
C GLY A 346 2.29 -9.25 23.73
N ASP A 347 3.23 -9.89 23.03
CA ASP A 347 2.99 -10.49 21.71
C ASP A 347 2.14 -11.77 21.74
N ALA A 348 1.96 -12.36 22.92
CA ALA A 348 1.12 -13.53 23.10
C ALA A 348 -0.38 -13.20 23.20
N THR A 349 -0.76 -11.93 23.33
CA THR A 349 -2.16 -11.51 23.42
C THR A 349 -2.94 -11.77 22.12
N VAL A 350 -4.24 -11.99 22.27
CA VAL A 350 -5.17 -12.19 21.14
C VAL A 350 -5.10 -11.01 20.16
N LEU A 351 -5.04 -9.78 20.67
CA LEU A 351 -4.90 -8.57 19.85
C LEU A 351 -3.64 -8.64 18.98
N GLN A 352 -2.48 -8.97 19.56
CA GLN A 352 -1.21 -9.02 18.84
C GLN A 352 -1.15 -10.19 17.85
N ARG A 353 -1.68 -11.36 18.22
CA ARG A 353 -1.81 -12.50 17.30
C ARG A 353 -2.71 -12.15 16.12
N THR A 354 -3.81 -11.41 16.34
CA THR A 354 -4.70 -10.94 15.30
C THR A 354 -4.00 -9.95 14.37
N ILE A 355 -3.29 -8.96 14.90
CA ILE A 355 -2.49 -8.02 14.12
C ILE A 355 -1.45 -8.76 13.28
N ALA A 356 -0.74 -9.72 13.86
CA ALA A 356 0.27 -10.52 13.16
C ALA A 356 -0.36 -11.40 12.06
N ALA A 357 -1.53 -12.00 12.31
CA ALA A 357 -2.27 -12.78 11.32
C ALA A 357 -2.73 -11.90 10.14
N LEU A 358 -3.26 -10.71 10.41
CA LEU A 358 -3.63 -9.71 9.40
C LEU A 358 -2.44 -9.29 8.54
N GLN A 359 -1.31 -9.02 9.18
CA GLN A 359 -0.07 -8.65 8.50
C GLN A 359 0.45 -9.81 7.63
N ARG A 360 0.38 -11.05 8.12
CA ARG A 360 0.71 -12.24 7.32
C ARG A 360 -0.19 -12.35 6.10
N ALA A 361 -1.50 -12.25 6.29
CA ALA A 361 -2.47 -12.34 5.21
C ALA A 361 -2.27 -11.25 4.15
N GLN A 362 -1.86 -10.04 4.54
CA GLN A 362 -1.51 -8.96 3.61
C GLN A 362 -0.29 -9.25 2.74
N THR A 363 0.64 -10.07 3.20
CA THR A 363 1.90 -10.39 2.50
C THR A 363 1.83 -11.69 1.69
N VAL A 364 0.86 -12.57 1.96
CA VAL A 364 0.71 -13.83 1.24
C VAL A 364 0.32 -13.57 -0.22
N ARG A 365 1.11 -14.09 -1.14
CA ARG A 365 0.79 -14.14 -2.56
C ARG A 365 0.04 -15.43 -2.87
N THR A 366 -1.18 -15.28 -3.35
CA THR A 366 -1.92 -16.45 -3.85
C THR A 366 -1.39 -16.85 -5.23
N PRO A 367 -1.29 -18.15 -5.54
CA PRO A 367 -0.85 -18.62 -6.86
C PRO A 367 -1.76 -18.13 -7.99
N GLU A 368 -3.03 -17.86 -7.71
CA GLU A 368 -3.98 -17.27 -8.66
C GLU A 368 -3.58 -15.83 -9.04
N ARG A 369 -3.15 -15.04 -8.08
CA ARG A 369 -2.67 -13.69 -8.32
C ARG A 369 -1.43 -13.68 -9.22
N GLU A 370 -0.48 -14.59 -8.99
CA GLU A 370 0.72 -14.71 -9.84
C GLU A 370 0.37 -15.12 -11.28
N ARG A 371 -0.64 -16.00 -11.45
CA ARG A 371 -1.15 -16.37 -12.79
C ARG A 371 -1.75 -15.16 -13.50
N LEU A 372 -2.55 -14.34 -12.79
CA LEU A 372 -3.14 -13.12 -13.34
C LEU A 372 -2.10 -12.07 -13.70
N GLU A 373 -1.07 -11.87 -12.89
CA GLU A 373 0.02 -10.92 -13.16
C GLU A 373 0.83 -11.37 -14.39
N ARG A 374 1.11 -12.67 -14.54
CA ARG A 374 1.76 -13.25 -15.73
C ARG A 374 0.89 -13.11 -16.97
N ALA A 375 -0.41 -13.39 -16.85
CA ALA A 375 -1.37 -13.20 -17.93
C ALA A 375 -1.46 -11.74 -18.37
N ALA A 376 -1.51 -10.79 -17.44
CA ALA A 376 -1.51 -9.36 -17.72
C ALA A 376 -0.26 -8.90 -18.48
N SER A 377 0.92 -9.39 -18.10
CA SER A 377 2.18 -9.08 -18.82
C SER A 377 2.19 -9.62 -20.25
N ARG A 378 1.70 -10.85 -20.46
CA ARG A 378 1.56 -11.44 -21.81
C ARG A 378 0.52 -10.66 -22.65
N MET A 379 -0.60 -10.29 -22.03
CA MET A 379 -1.64 -9.48 -22.68
C MET A 379 -1.11 -8.11 -23.10
N THR A 380 -0.25 -7.48 -22.29
CA THR A 380 0.43 -6.23 -22.64
C THR A 380 1.25 -6.39 -23.93
N ALA A 381 2.04 -7.46 -24.06
CA ALA A 381 2.82 -7.74 -25.27
C ALA A 381 1.92 -7.98 -26.49
N LEU A 382 0.85 -8.76 -26.34
CA LEU A 382 -0.12 -9.01 -27.40
C LEU A 382 -0.82 -7.73 -27.87
N LEU A 383 -1.17 -6.83 -26.96
CA LEU A 383 -1.77 -5.54 -27.27
C LEU A 383 -0.83 -4.62 -28.04
N ILE A 384 0.46 -4.65 -27.77
CA ILE A 384 1.47 -3.90 -28.53
C ILE A 384 1.56 -4.46 -29.96
N ILE A 385 1.56 -5.78 -30.15
CA ILE A 385 1.57 -6.43 -31.45
C ILE A 385 0.28 -6.10 -32.21
N LEU A 386 -0.88 -6.20 -31.56
CA LEU A 386 -2.17 -5.85 -32.14
C LEU A 386 -2.21 -4.38 -32.60
N ALA A 387 -1.72 -3.46 -31.79
CA ALA A 387 -1.67 -2.05 -32.13
C ALA A 387 -0.78 -1.80 -33.36
N ALA A 388 0.38 -2.45 -33.43
CA ALA A 388 1.26 -2.39 -34.61
C ALA A 388 0.57 -2.95 -35.84
N GLY A 389 -0.15 -4.08 -35.73
CA GLY A 389 -0.94 -4.67 -36.80
C GLY A 389 -2.07 -3.75 -37.28
N VAL A 390 -2.80 -3.11 -36.35
CA VAL A 390 -3.85 -2.12 -36.68
C VAL A 390 -3.26 -0.93 -37.43
N GLY A 391 -2.12 -0.40 -36.95
CA GLY A 391 -1.40 0.68 -37.64
C GLY A 391 -1.00 0.30 -39.06
N ALA A 392 -0.44 -0.89 -39.25
CA ALA A 392 -0.06 -1.42 -40.56
C ALA A 392 -1.28 -1.57 -41.50
N VAL A 393 -2.40 -2.11 -41.03
CA VAL A 393 -3.63 -2.26 -41.82
C VAL A 393 -4.15 -0.90 -42.28
N TRP A 394 -4.18 0.12 -41.42
CA TRP A 394 -4.58 1.45 -41.80
C TRP A 394 -3.62 2.09 -42.82
N LEU A 395 -2.30 1.94 -42.59
CA LEU A 395 -1.28 2.54 -43.45
C LEU A 395 -1.25 1.96 -44.87
N PHE A 396 -1.44 0.62 -44.99
CA PHE A 396 -1.25 -0.06 -46.28
C PHE A 396 -2.54 -0.46 -47.00
N ARG A 397 -3.65 -0.66 -46.27
CA ARG A 397 -4.90 -1.17 -46.88
C ARG A 397 -6.08 -0.25 -46.86
N ARG A 398 -6.31 0.48 -45.74
CA ARG A 398 -7.53 1.30 -45.57
C ARG A 398 -7.39 2.70 -46.16
N GLN A 399 -6.32 3.39 -45.86
CA GLN A 399 -6.00 4.72 -46.37
C GLN A 399 -4.45 4.79 -46.58
N PRO A 400 -3.98 4.32 -47.74
CA PRO A 400 -2.55 4.34 -48.06
C PRO A 400 -1.97 5.75 -47.95
N GLY A 401 -0.95 5.91 -47.10
CA GLY A 401 -0.27 7.19 -46.88
C GLY A 401 -0.82 8.07 -45.76
N ASP A 402 -2.00 7.79 -45.19
CA ASP A 402 -2.49 8.54 -44.02
C ASP A 402 -1.86 8.04 -42.71
N LEU A 403 -0.63 8.50 -42.45
CA LEU A 403 0.13 8.17 -41.25
C LEU A 403 -0.58 8.64 -39.97
N THR A 404 -1.29 9.79 -40.05
CA THR A 404 -2.02 10.33 -38.87
C THR A 404 -3.07 9.37 -38.39
N ARG A 405 -3.88 8.84 -39.30
CA ARG A 405 -4.97 7.92 -38.98
C ARG A 405 -4.44 6.55 -38.53
N ALA A 406 -3.40 6.06 -39.21
CA ALA A 406 -2.74 4.82 -38.80
C ALA A 406 -2.20 4.89 -37.36
N LEU A 407 -1.49 5.96 -37.01
CA LEU A 407 -0.93 6.15 -35.68
C LEU A 407 -2.01 6.43 -34.62
N THR A 408 -3.04 7.21 -34.93
CA THR A 408 -4.12 7.47 -33.97
C THR A 408 -4.93 6.21 -33.66
N CYS A 409 -5.23 5.34 -34.63
CA CYS A 409 -5.90 4.07 -34.39
C CYS A 409 -5.02 3.10 -33.59
N ALA A 410 -3.75 2.97 -33.94
CA ALA A 410 -2.80 2.14 -33.19
C ALA A 410 -2.64 2.62 -31.73
N CYS A 411 -2.46 3.92 -31.52
CA CYS A 411 -2.38 4.51 -30.19
C CYS A 411 -3.70 4.45 -29.43
N GLY A 412 -4.84 4.47 -30.12
CA GLY A 412 -6.17 4.24 -29.54
C GLY A 412 -6.28 2.84 -28.90
N VAL A 413 -5.81 1.81 -29.61
CA VAL A 413 -5.76 0.42 -29.10
C VAL A 413 -4.86 0.33 -27.86
N LEU A 414 -3.66 0.95 -27.88
CA LEU A 414 -2.76 0.98 -26.73
C LEU A 414 -3.35 1.76 -25.54
N ALA A 415 -4.05 2.85 -25.80
CA ALA A 415 -4.67 3.69 -24.78
C ALA A 415 -5.91 3.04 -24.16
N ALA A 416 -6.66 2.23 -24.93
CA ALA A 416 -7.79 1.44 -24.43
C ALA A 416 -7.33 0.27 -23.52
N ALA A 417 -6.05 -0.09 -23.56
CA ALA A 417 -5.53 -1.23 -22.81
C ALA A 417 -5.44 -0.94 -21.31
N CYS A 418 -6.03 -1.82 -20.49
CA CYS A 418 -5.91 -1.78 -19.03
C CYS A 418 -5.52 -3.16 -18.42
N PRO A 419 -4.41 -3.79 -18.87
CA PRO A 419 -4.07 -5.17 -18.50
C PRO A 419 -3.77 -5.34 -17.01
N GLY A 420 -3.33 -4.29 -16.32
CA GLY A 420 -3.01 -4.34 -14.89
C GLY A 420 -4.20 -4.28 -13.94
N ALA A 421 -5.38 -3.89 -14.43
CA ALA A 421 -6.54 -3.66 -13.57
C ALA A 421 -7.03 -4.94 -12.86
N ALA A 422 -6.97 -6.09 -13.53
CA ALA A 422 -7.34 -7.39 -12.93
C ALA A 422 -6.42 -7.77 -11.75
N GLY A 423 -5.10 -7.62 -11.91
CA GLY A 423 -4.14 -7.90 -10.84
C GLY A 423 -4.30 -6.97 -9.64
N GLN A 424 -4.55 -5.68 -9.90
CA GLN A 424 -4.83 -4.70 -8.84
C GLN A 424 -6.14 -5.02 -8.12
N ALA A 425 -7.20 -5.36 -8.86
CA ALA A 425 -8.49 -5.74 -8.29
C ALA A 425 -8.40 -6.97 -7.40
N ALA A 426 -7.58 -7.97 -7.79
CA ALA A 426 -7.33 -9.16 -6.97
C ALA A 426 -6.71 -8.79 -5.61
N GLY A 427 -5.68 -7.93 -5.62
CA GLY A 427 -5.05 -7.45 -4.39
C GLY A 427 -6.00 -6.63 -3.51
N VAL A 428 -6.82 -5.75 -4.12
CA VAL A 428 -7.83 -4.96 -3.42
C VAL A 428 -8.92 -5.85 -2.81
N ALA A 429 -9.42 -6.83 -3.54
CA ALA A 429 -10.43 -7.76 -3.06
C ALA A 429 -9.95 -8.57 -1.85
N ALA A 430 -8.69 -9.07 -1.92
CA ALA A 430 -8.08 -9.81 -0.81
C ALA A 430 -7.97 -8.96 0.45
N LEU A 431 -7.42 -7.75 0.34
CA LEU A 431 -7.25 -6.84 1.48
C LEU A 431 -8.60 -6.37 2.03
N ALA A 432 -9.58 -6.08 1.17
CA ALA A 432 -10.91 -5.68 1.59
C ALA A 432 -11.66 -6.83 2.31
N GLY A 433 -11.47 -8.08 1.86
CA GLY A 433 -11.98 -9.28 2.54
C GLY A 433 -11.42 -9.41 3.95
N ILE A 434 -10.10 -9.32 4.07
CA ILE A 434 -9.40 -9.39 5.36
C ILE A 434 -9.85 -8.26 6.30
N GLY A 435 -9.94 -7.02 5.79
CA GLY A 435 -10.39 -5.87 6.59
C GLY A 435 -11.81 -6.05 7.15
N ARG A 436 -12.74 -6.54 6.33
CA ARG A 436 -14.11 -6.83 6.77
C ARG A 436 -14.21 -7.99 7.76
N ALA A 437 -13.41 -9.05 7.56
CA ALA A 437 -13.35 -10.16 8.51
C ALA A 437 -12.78 -9.69 9.87
N ALA A 438 -11.84 -8.73 9.85
CA ALA A 438 -11.34 -8.08 11.07
C ALA A 438 -12.43 -7.27 11.78
N GLU A 439 -13.19 -6.46 11.03
CA GLU A 439 -14.27 -5.63 11.60
C GLU A 439 -15.44 -6.47 12.19
N ARG A 440 -15.61 -7.71 11.73
CA ARG A 440 -16.63 -8.64 12.23
C ARG A 440 -16.14 -9.56 13.34
N GLY A 441 -14.88 -9.50 13.72
CA GLY A 441 -14.27 -10.45 14.65
C GLY A 441 -14.13 -11.89 14.14
N GLU A 442 -14.49 -12.15 12.87
CA GLU A 442 -14.46 -13.49 12.26
C GLU A 442 -13.05 -14.05 12.10
N LEU A 443 -12.03 -13.18 12.11
CA LEU A 443 -10.62 -13.59 12.03
C LEU A 443 -10.16 -14.42 13.23
N LEU A 444 -10.77 -14.21 14.38
CA LEU A 444 -10.50 -14.98 15.61
C LEU A 444 -11.07 -16.40 15.53
N MET A 445 -12.13 -16.58 14.75
CA MET A 445 -12.93 -17.82 14.72
C MET A 445 -12.59 -18.74 13.53
N HIS A 446 -12.26 -18.20 12.35
CA HIS A 446 -12.22 -18.99 11.10
C HIS A 446 -10.93 -18.86 10.27
N GLY A 447 -9.95 -18.06 10.72
CA GLY A 447 -8.69 -17.89 9.99
C GLY A 447 -8.80 -17.19 8.63
N ALA A 448 -7.68 -17.03 7.94
CA ALA A 448 -7.60 -16.34 6.63
C ALA A 448 -8.14 -17.16 5.44
N GLU A 449 -8.44 -18.45 5.61
CA GLU A 449 -8.83 -19.36 4.52
C GLU A 449 -10.23 -19.09 3.97
N ALA A 450 -11.19 -18.73 4.84
CA ALA A 450 -12.54 -18.37 4.41
C ALA A 450 -12.58 -17.15 3.46
N SER A 451 -11.62 -16.24 3.61
CA SER A 451 -11.46 -15.06 2.74
C SER A 451 -10.93 -15.41 1.33
N ALA A 452 -10.22 -16.53 1.17
CA ALA A 452 -9.57 -16.88 -0.10
C ALA A 452 -10.59 -17.27 -1.19
N ALA A 453 -11.59 -18.09 -0.86
CA ALA A 453 -12.62 -18.55 -1.81
C ALA A 453 -13.49 -17.36 -2.30
N GLN A 454 -13.86 -16.45 -1.41
CA GLN A 454 -14.62 -15.25 -1.75
C GLN A 454 -13.83 -14.29 -2.63
N THR A 455 -12.52 -14.17 -2.36
CA THR A 455 -11.59 -13.39 -3.18
C THR A 455 -11.54 -13.94 -4.60
N ALA A 456 -11.45 -15.27 -4.79
CA ALA A 456 -11.40 -15.92 -6.09
C ALA A 456 -12.64 -15.61 -6.95
N CYS A 457 -13.85 -15.68 -6.36
CA CYS A 457 -15.09 -15.34 -7.07
C CYS A 457 -15.13 -13.86 -7.50
N THR A 458 -14.71 -12.93 -6.62
CA THR A 458 -14.64 -11.51 -6.94
C THR A 458 -13.65 -11.24 -8.06
N VAL A 459 -12.48 -11.86 -8.02
CA VAL A 459 -11.43 -11.77 -9.04
C VAL A 459 -11.92 -12.26 -10.40
N ARG A 460 -12.62 -13.41 -10.43
CA ARG A 460 -13.20 -13.95 -11.67
C ARG A 460 -14.22 -13.00 -12.29
N ARG A 461 -15.11 -12.39 -11.50
CA ARG A 461 -16.09 -11.41 -11.99
C ARG A 461 -15.40 -10.13 -12.51
N CYS A 462 -14.40 -9.64 -11.80
CA CYS A 462 -13.59 -8.50 -12.26
C CYS A 462 -12.90 -8.81 -13.60
N GLY A 463 -12.38 -10.03 -13.76
CA GLY A 463 -11.79 -10.50 -15.01
C GLY A 463 -12.79 -10.51 -16.17
N TRP A 464 -14.01 -10.98 -15.94
CA TRP A 464 -15.08 -10.96 -16.94
C TRP A 464 -15.49 -9.54 -17.33
N LEU A 465 -15.64 -8.61 -16.39
CA LEU A 465 -15.97 -7.23 -16.68
C LEU A 465 -14.90 -6.56 -17.57
N LEU A 466 -13.62 -6.82 -17.26
CA LEU A 466 -12.51 -6.31 -18.07
C LEU A 466 -12.46 -6.97 -19.46
N LEU A 467 -12.78 -8.26 -19.56
CA LEU A 467 -12.83 -8.96 -20.84
C LEU A 467 -13.92 -8.36 -21.74
N VAL A 468 -15.13 -8.16 -21.20
CA VAL A 468 -16.23 -7.49 -21.93
C VAL A 468 -15.83 -6.08 -22.36
N TYR A 469 -15.20 -5.31 -21.46
CA TYR A 469 -14.68 -4.00 -21.79
C TYR A 469 -13.72 -4.03 -22.98
N HIS A 470 -12.71 -4.92 -22.96
CA HIS A 470 -11.74 -5.04 -24.06
C HIS A 470 -12.38 -5.54 -25.35
N ALA A 471 -13.34 -6.48 -25.28
CA ALA A 471 -14.05 -6.99 -26.44
C ALA A 471 -14.84 -5.89 -27.19
N VAL A 472 -15.28 -4.86 -26.49
CA VAL A 472 -16.00 -3.71 -27.08
C VAL A 472 -15.05 -2.59 -27.47
N CYS A 473 -14.19 -2.14 -26.54
CA CYS A 473 -13.39 -0.94 -26.75
C CYS A 473 -12.22 -1.13 -27.70
N LEU A 474 -11.59 -2.32 -27.77
CA LEU A 474 -10.48 -2.55 -28.69
C LEU A 474 -10.89 -2.50 -30.17
N PRO A 475 -11.98 -3.16 -30.62
CA PRO A 475 -12.45 -3.01 -32.00
C PRO A 475 -12.85 -1.58 -32.34
N LEU A 476 -13.55 -0.87 -31.44
CA LEU A 476 -13.96 0.51 -31.68
C LEU A 476 -12.76 1.45 -31.83
N ALA A 477 -11.70 1.24 -31.02
CA ALA A 477 -10.45 1.98 -31.13
C ALA A 477 -9.69 1.60 -32.41
N ALA A 478 -9.66 0.31 -32.78
CA ALA A 478 -9.02 -0.18 -34.00
C ALA A 478 -9.70 0.35 -35.27
N CYS A 479 -11.03 0.48 -35.26
CA CYS A 479 -11.80 1.09 -36.36
C CYS A 479 -11.71 2.63 -36.38
N GLY A 480 -11.07 3.26 -35.41
CA GLY A 480 -10.93 4.70 -35.32
C GLY A 480 -12.22 5.45 -34.92
N VAL A 481 -13.25 4.74 -34.41
CA VAL A 481 -14.48 5.32 -33.87
C VAL A 481 -14.20 6.07 -32.57
N ILE A 482 -13.31 5.51 -31.74
CA ILE A 482 -12.89 6.12 -30.47
C ILE A 482 -11.46 6.62 -30.60
N GLY A 483 -11.27 7.93 -30.41
CA GLY A 483 -9.94 8.53 -30.41
C GLY A 483 -9.09 8.11 -29.19
N PRO A 484 -7.75 8.27 -29.25
CA PRO A 484 -6.83 7.77 -28.22
C PRO A 484 -7.09 8.37 -26.82
N ALA A 485 -7.46 9.65 -26.73
CA ALA A 485 -7.78 10.29 -25.44
C ALA A 485 -9.06 9.72 -24.82
N ALA A 486 -10.12 9.54 -25.60
CA ALA A 486 -11.38 8.94 -25.15
C ALA A 486 -11.17 7.48 -24.74
N ALA A 487 -10.39 6.71 -25.50
CA ALA A 487 -10.01 5.34 -25.15
C ALA A 487 -9.28 5.27 -23.81
N ALA A 488 -8.35 6.20 -23.53
CA ALA A 488 -7.64 6.28 -22.26
C ALA A 488 -8.57 6.62 -21.07
N VAL A 489 -9.52 7.53 -21.26
CA VAL A 489 -10.53 7.89 -20.24
C VAL A 489 -11.43 6.68 -19.94
N LEU A 490 -11.90 5.96 -20.96
CA LEU A 490 -12.68 4.74 -20.79
C LEU A 490 -11.90 3.64 -20.08
N ALA A 491 -10.61 3.46 -20.38
CA ALA A 491 -9.73 2.53 -19.69
C ALA A 491 -9.54 2.89 -18.22
N CYS A 492 -9.37 4.18 -17.92
CA CYS A 492 -9.31 4.68 -16.55
C CYS A 492 -10.62 4.42 -15.79
N GLY A 493 -11.77 4.71 -16.42
CA GLY A 493 -13.10 4.45 -15.87
C GLY A 493 -13.35 2.97 -15.59
N ALA A 494 -13.01 2.09 -16.54
CA ALA A 494 -13.13 0.64 -16.39
C ALA A 494 -12.25 0.12 -15.25
N SER A 495 -10.99 0.56 -15.18
CA SER A 495 -10.07 0.20 -14.10
C SER A 495 -10.57 0.67 -12.74
N GLY A 496 -11.02 1.93 -12.64
CA GLY A 496 -11.59 2.51 -11.42
C GLY A 496 -12.88 1.80 -11.00
N GLY A 497 -13.78 1.49 -11.94
CA GLY A 497 -15.02 0.77 -11.71
C GLY A 497 -14.79 -0.64 -11.15
N VAL A 498 -13.84 -1.37 -11.72
CA VAL A 498 -13.46 -2.71 -11.24
C VAL A 498 -12.84 -2.65 -9.84
N LEU A 499 -11.99 -1.65 -9.55
CA LEU A 499 -11.42 -1.45 -8.22
C LEU A 499 -12.50 -1.10 -7.19
N LEU A 500 -13.44 -0.21 -7.53
CA LEU A 500 -14.58 0.13 -6.66
C LEU A 500 -15.51 -1.06 -6.43
N TYR A 501 -15.76 -1.87 -7.46
CA TYR A 501 -16.53 -3.10 -7.32
C TYR A 501 -15.84 -4.09 -6.37
N ALA A 502 -14.53 -4.28 -6.51
CA ALA A 502 -13.74 -5.13 -5.62
C ALA A 502 -13.76 -4.64 -4.16
N LEU A 503 -13.78 -3.32 -3.96
CA LEU A 503 -13.83 -2.71 -2.63
C LEU A 503 -15.22 -2.81 -1.98
N ARG A 504 -16.31 -2.54 -2.75
CA ARG A 504 -17.68 -2.35 -2.22
C ARG A 504 -18.50 -3.62 -2.11
N ARG A 505 -18.09 -4.74 -2.70
CA ARG A 505 -18.91 -5.95 -2.70
C ARG A 505 -19.22 -6.40 -1.27
N LYS A 506 -20.49 -6.19 -0.85
CA LYS A 506 -21.06 -6.77 0.37
C LYS A 506 -21.28 -8.27 0.12
N GLU A 507 -21.02 -9.08 1.11
CA GLU A 507 -21.37 -10.51 1.08
C GLU A 507 -22.88 -10.65 1.00
N THR A 508 -23.37 -11.29 -0.04
CA THR A 508 -24.74 -11.81 -0.06
C THR A 508 -24.78 -13.05 0.84
N LYS A 509 -25.65 -13.02 1.83
CA LYS A 509 -25.93 -14.10 2.79
C LYS A 509 -26.47 -15.38 2.11
N GLY A 510 -25.82 -15.92 1.12
CA GLY A 510 -26.32 -17.06 0.37
C GLY A 510 -25.26 -17.87 -0.41
N GLU A 511 -24.08 -17.32 -0.58
CA GLU A 511 -22.98 -18.03 -1.28
C GLU A 511 -22.02 -18.68 -0.25
N ARG A 512 -22.51 -19.57 0.61
CA ARG A 512 -21.68 -20.57 1.27
C ARG A 512 -21.51 -21.75 0.32
N PRO A 513 -20.26 -22.26 0.13
CA PRO A 513 -20.02 -23.45 -0.68
C PRO A 513 -20.65 -24.66 -0.03
#